data_b16f6a60eabaf7c42b163f1d35b28d3e
#
_entry.id   b16f6a60eabaf7c42b163f1d35b28d3e
#
_cell.length_a   1.000
_cell.length_b   1.000
_cell.length_c   1.000
_cell.angle_alpha   90.00
_cell.angle_beta   90.00
_cell.angle_gamma   90.00
#
_symmetry.space_group_name_H-M   'P 1'
#
loop_
_entity.id
_entity.type
_entity.pdbx_description
1 polymer ?
#
loop_
_entity_poly.entity_id
_entity_poly.type
_entity_poly.pdbx_seq_one_letter_code
_entity_poly.pdbx_strand_id
1 'polypeptide(L)'
;MSIISSMGEFPKVSGPPTGVGLMFDVSMWPLVVITMPPVMVEDDITYMRECYEHVFSAPTRHALIVDTTKIARVPEATMRRQLKEFEDSNRPIIRKKNIGSAIIIQNAIVRGAYTALRWISPQPAPNKAFSTMEAAASWCVEGIEGDGQIVPIAAYAIAKLAKSQASG
;
A
#
# COMPACT_ATOMS: atom_id res chain seq x y z
N MET A 1 15.49 -21.66 27.28
CA MET A 1 14.43 -20.61 27.28
C MET A 1 14.37 -20.01 25.89
N SER A 2 13.34 -20.34 25.16
CA SER A 2 13.16 -19.89 23.77
C SER A 2 12.73 -18.43 23.72
N ILE A 3 13.60 -17.54 23.24
CA ILE A 3 13.28 -16.14 22.94
C ILE A 3 12.62 -15.99 21.54
N ILE A 4 12.19 -17.09 20.94
CA ILE A 4 11.60 -17.10 19.57
C ILE A 4 10.07 -16.96 19.59
N SER A 5 9.43 -16.75 20.74
CA SER A 5 7.97 -16.81 20.89
C SER A 5 7.23 -15.46 20.78
N SER A 6 7.83 -14.40 20.26
CA SER A 6 7.16 -13.12 20.04
C SER A 6 7.43 -12.47 18.67
N MET A 7 7.71 -13.26 17.66
CA MET A 7 7.51 -12.77 16.29
C MET A 7 5.99 -12.70 16.09
N GLY A 8 5.44 -11.50 16.20
CA GLY A 8 4.01 -11.26 16.02
C GLY A 8 3.53 -11.93 14.74
N GLU A 9 2.37 -12.57 14.80
CA GLU A 9 1.79 -13.26 13.65
C GLU A 9 1.72 -12.30 12.47
N PHE A 10 2.44 -12.62 11.40
CA PHE A 10 2.33 -11.90 10.13
C PHE A 10 0.90 -12.06 9.59
N PRO A 11 0.30 -11.01 9.04
CA PRO A 11 -0.99 -11.14 8.38
C PRO A 11 -0.89 -12.14 7.24
N LYS A 12 -1.83 -13.09 7.20
CA LYS A 12 -1.92 -14.06 6.12
C LYS A 12 -3.00 -13.60 5.17
N VAL A 13 -2.59 -13.31 3.95
CA VAL A 13 -3.48 -12.90 2.87
C VAL A 13 -3.47 -14.01 1.82
N SER A 14 -4.65 -14.50 1.46
CA SER A 14 -4.79 -15.45 0.36
C SER A 14 -4.50 -14.78 -0.98
N GLY A 15 -3.97 -15.52 -1.95
CA GLY A 15 -3.82 -15.03 -3.32
C GLY A 15 -5.16 -14.61 -3.93
N PRO A 16 -5.17 -13.74 -4.97
CA PRO A 16 -6.40 -13.27 -5.59
C PRO A 16 -7.17 -14.43 -6.22
N PRO A 17 -8.52 -14.45 -6.05
CA PRO A 17 -9.36 -15.43 -6.74
C PRO A 17 -9.34 -15.22 -8.26
N THR A 18 -9.85 -16.20 -9.01
CA THR A 18 -9.99 -16.09 -10.45
C THR A 18 -10.85 -14.87 -10.84
N GLY A 19 -10.36 -14.07 -11.80
CA GLY A 19 -11.04 -12.84 -12.25
C GLY A 19 -10.66 -11.58 -11.50
N VAL A 20 -9.92 -11.69 -10.38
CA VAL A 20 -9.36 -10.54 -9.65
C VAL A 20 -7.97 -10.21 -10.19
N GLY A 21 -7.79 -8.98 -10.63
CA GLY A 21 -6.50 -8.47 -11.14
C GLY A 21 -5.67 -7.73 -10.11
N LEU A 22 -6.28 -7.31 -9.00
CA LEU A 22 -5.59 -6.67 -7.89
C LEU A 22 -4.69 -7.67 -7.17
N MET A 23 -3.44 -7.27 -6.93
CA MET A 23 -2.48 -8.06 -6.14
C MET A 23 -2.24 -7.37 -4.80
N PHE A 24 -2.26 -8.16 -3.72
CA PHE A 24 -2.03 -7.69 -2.36
C PHE A 24 -0.92 -8.53 -1.73
N ASP A 25 0.27 -7.96 -1.58
CA ASP A 25 1.48 -8.66 -1.15
C ASP A 25 1.91 -8.20 0.25
N VAL A 26 1.93 -9.13 1.18
CA VAL A 26 2.39 -8.94 2.57
C VAL A 26 3.70 -9.67 2.86
N SER A 27 4.37 -10.21 1.85
CA SER A 27 5.60 -11.00 2.01
C SER A 27 6.76 -10.21 2.62
N MET A 28 6.73 -8.89 2.49
CA MET A 28 7.72 -7.97 3.06
C MET A 28 7.18 -7.25 4.32
N TRP A 29 6.25 -7.86 5.05
CA TRP A 29 5.70 -7.27 6.27
C TRP A 29 6.78 -6.66 7.17
N PRO A 30 6.62 -5.42 7.70
CA PRO A 30 5.42 -4.57 7.69
C PRO A 30 5.27 -3.65 6.47
N LEU A 31 6.00 -3.88 5.39
CA LEU A 31 5.77 -3.25 4.10
C LEU A 31 4.75 -4.08 3.31
N VAL A 32 3.65 -3.44 2.93
CA VAL A 32 2.58 -4.03 2.11
C VAL A 32 2.63 -3.41 0.72
N VAL A 33 2.56 -4.23 -0.33
CA VAL A 33 2.52 -3.76 -1.72
C VAL A 33 1.18 -4.14 -2.35
N ILE A 34 0.45 -3.15 -2.83
CA ILE A 34 -0.80 -3.32 -3.57
C ILE A 34 -0.53 -2.94 -5.02
N THR A 35 -0.72 -3.88 -5.94
CA THR A 35 -0.62 -3.62 -7.38
C THR A 35 -2.03 -3.52 -7.96
N MET A 36 -2.36 -2.35 -8.49
CA MET A 36 -3.67 -2.09 -9.08
C MET A 36 -3.77 -2.71 -10.48
N PRO A 37 -4.93 -3.29 -10.85
CA PRO A 37 -5.13 -3.87 -12.17
C PRO A 37 -5.25 -2.79 -13.26
N PRO A 38 -5.09 -3.13 -14.54
CA PRO A 38 -5.32 -2.21 -15.65
C PRO A 38 -6.74 -1.63 -15.65
N VAL A 39 -7.73 -2.43 -15.34
CA VAL A 39 -9.14 -2.07 -15.19
C VAL A 39 -9.65 -2.67 -13.89
N MET A 40 -10.15 -1.83 -13.00
CA MET A 40 -10.69 -2.27 -11.73
C MET A 40 -12.12 -2.77 -11.90
N VAL A 41 -12.43 -3.91 -11.31
CA VAL A 41 -13.77 -4.49 -11.25
C VAL A 41 -14.25 -4.61 -9.80
N GLU A 42 -15.53 -4.90 -9.59
CA GLU A 42 -16.11 -4.95 -8.25
C GLU A 42 -15.48 -6.05 -7.37
N ASP A 43 -15.11 -7.18 -7.96
CA ASP A 43 -14.44 -8.26 -7.26
C ASP A 43 -13.04 -7.85 -6.73
N ASP A 44 -12.36 -6.92 -7.40
CA ASP A 44 -11.10 -6.35 -6.89
C ASP A 44 -11.33 -5.59 -5.58
N ILE A 45 -12.43 -4.85 -5.47
CA ILE A 45 -12.78 -4.10 -4.24
C ILE A 45 -13.12 -5.07 -3.11
N THR A 46 -13.88 -6.12 -3.40
CA THR A 46 -14.22 -7.16 -2.42
C THR A 46 -12.96 -7.83 -1.88
N TYR A 47 -12.08 -8.27 -2.76
CA TYR A 47 -10.81 -8.88 -2.39
C TYR A 47 -9.91 -7.92 -1.59
N MET A 48 -9.82 -6.67 -2.01
CA MET A 48 -9.05 -5.65 -1.29
C MET A 48 -9.55 -5.48 0.15
N ARG A 49 -10.88 -5.43 0.35
CA ARG A 49 -11.48 -5.31 1.70
C ARG A 49 -11.10 -6.48 2.59
N GLU A 50 -11.19 -7.71 2.08
CA GLU A 50 -10.79 -8.93 2.80
C GLU A 50 -9.31 -8.88 3.20
N CYS A 51 -8.43 -8.45 2.28
CA CYS A 51 -7.01 -8.30 2.56
C CYS A 51 -6.75 -7.27 3.66
N TYR A 52 -7.42 -6.13 3.63
CA TYR A 52 -7.29 -5.09 4.66
C TYR A 52 -7.77 -5.55 6.04
N GLU A 53 -8.80 -6.40 6.14
CA GLU A 53 -9.21 -6.97 7.42
C GLU A 53 -8.07 -7.73 8.10
N HIS A 54 -7.31 -8.53 7.33
CA HIS A 54 -6.15 -9.24 7.83
C HIS A 54 -5.02 -8.29 8.24
N VAL A 55 -4.74 -7.26 7.44
CA VAL A 55 -3.70 -6.27 7.74
C VAL A 55 -4.05 -5.43 8.96
N PHE A 56 -5.31 -4.99 9.11
CA PHE A 56 -5.74 -4.22 10.27
C PHE A 56 -5.78 -5.02 11.57
N SER A 57 -5.97 -6.34 11.49
CA SER A 57 -5.96 -7.22 12.65
C SER A 57 -4.54 -7.54 13.15
N ALA A 58 -3.51 -7.30 12.35
CA ALA A 58 -2.13 -7.49 12.76
C ALA A 58 -1.76 -6.59 13.96
N PRO A 59 -0.93 -7.07 14.90
CA PRO A 59 -0.60 -6.31 16.10
C PRO A 59 0.27 -5.07 15.82
N THR A 60 1.08 -5.10 14.78
CA THR A 60 2.01 -4.01 14.43
C THR A 60 1.43 -3.07 13.37
N ARG A 61 2.02 -1.88 13.25
CA ARG A 61 1.73 -0.92 12.19
C ARG A 61 2.41 -1.35 10.89
N HIS A 62 1.95 -0.83 9.77
CA HIS A 62 2.47 -1.15 8.44
C HIS A 62 2.62 0.11 7.58
N ALA A 63 3.44 0.03 6.54
CA ALA A 63 3.51 1.00 5.46
C ALA A 63 2.97 0.38 4.17
N LEU A 64 2.39 1.21 3.31
CA LEU A 64 1.81 0.79 2.04
C LEU A 64 2.60 1.35 0.85
N ILE A 65 2.78 0.51 -0.17
CA ILE A 65 3.05 0.97 -1.54
C ILE A 65 1.84 0.60 -2.39
N VAL A 66 1.27 1.59 -3.07
CA VAL A 66 0.21 1.37 -4.05
C VAL A 66 0.78 1.60 -5.44
N ASP A 67 0.98 0.54 -6.18
CA ASP A 67 1.50 0.57 -7.54
C ASP A 67 0.33 0.74 -8.53
N THR A 68 0.27 1.91 -9.16
CA THR A 68 -0.76 2.25 -10.15
C THR A 68 -0.22 2.20 -11.60
N THR A 69 0.98 1.67 -11.81
CA THR A 69 1.65 1.71 -13.12
C THR A 69 0.91 0.95 -14.21
N LYS A 70 0.12 -0.06 -13.84
CA LYS A 70 -0.67 -0.86 -14.78
C LYS A 70 -2.04 -0.27 -15.11
N ILE A 71 -2.50 0.75 -14.39
CA ILE A 71 -3.82 1.35 -14.61
C ILE A 71 -3.91 1.91 -16.03
N ALA A 72 -4.83 1.37 -16.82
CA ALA A 72 -5.13 1.83 -18.16
C ALA A 72 -6.22 2.91 -18.19
N ARG A 73 -7.13 2.89 -17.22
CA ARG A 73 -8.17 3.91 -17.04
C ARG A 73 -8.58 4.04 -15.57
N VAL A 74 -8.97 5.26 -15.21
CA VAL A 74 -9.45 5.56 -13.86
C VAL A 74 -10.72 4.76 -13.55
N PRO A 75 -10.89 4.22 -12.34
CA PRO A 75 -12.10 3.50 -11.94
C PRO A 75 -13.37 4.32 -12.17
N GLU A 76 -14.46 3.67 -12.48
CA GLU A 76 -15.75 4.30 -12.65
C GLU A 76 -16.24 5.01 -11.38
N ALA A 77 -17.16 5.95 -11.52
CA ALA A 77 -17.66 6.78 -10.41
C ALA A 77 -18.19 5.94 -9.24
N THR A 78 -18.88 4.84 -9.54
CA THR A 78 -19.40 3.93 -8.50
C THR A 78 -18.28 3.28 -7.70
N MET A 79 -17.24 2.77 -8.36
CA MET A 79 -16.08 2.18 -7.69
C MET A 79 -15.29 3.22 -6.90
N ARG A 80 -15.09 4.42 -7.45
CA ARG A 80 -14.44 5.50 -6.70
C ARG A 80 -15.21 5.86 -5.41
N ARG A 81 -16.55 5.84 -5.47
CA ARG A 81 -17.38 6.05 -4.28
C ARG A 81 -17.21 4.93 -3.27
N GLN A 82 -17.21 3.67 -3.70
CA GLN A 82 -16.98 2.51 -2.81
C GLN A 82 -15.59 2.56 -2.15
N LEU A 83 -14.55 2.96 -2.88
CA LEU A 83 -13.21 3.14 -2.34
C LEU A 83 -13.17 4.25 -1.28
N LYS A 84 -13.85 5.37 -1.56
CA LYS A 84 -13.97 6.46 -0.59
C LYS A 84 -14.75 6.06 0.66
N GLU A 85 -15.86 5.37 0.50
CA GLU A 85 -16.67 4.84 1.62
C GLU A 85 -15.87 3.87 2.49
N PHE A 86 -15.05 3.01 1.86
CA PHE A 86 -14.12 2.14 2.57
C PHE A 86 -13.10 2.93 3.38
N GLU A 87 -12.47 3.93 2.78
CA GLU A 87 -11.51 4.80 3.48
C GLU A 87 -12.16 5.54 4.64
N ASP A 88 -13.31 6.17 4.41
CA ASP A 88 -14.02 6.95 5.43
C ASP A 88 -14.45 6.08 6.61
N SER A 89 -14.97 4.87 6.33
CA SER A 89 -15.39 3.91 7.35
C SER A 89 -14.23 3.36 8.18
N ASN A 90 -13.04 3.27 7.58
CA ASN A 90 -11.84 2.73 8.22
C ASN A 90 -10.85 3.82 8.68
N ARG A 91 -11.21 5.09 8.57
CA ARG A 91 -10.34 6.23 8.92
C ARG A 91 -9.67 6.12 10.28
N PRO A 92 -10.35 5.74 11.38
CA PRO A 92 -9.71 5.60 12.69
C PRO A 92 -8.66 4.50 12.72
N ILE A 93 -8.93 3.34 12.12
CA ILE A 93 -7.98 2.22 12.10
C ILE A 93 -6.80 2.51 11.16
N ILE A 94 -7.03 3.18 10.02
CA ILE A 94 -5.97 3.62 9.12
C ILE A 94 -5.01 4.57 9.85
N ARG A 95 -5.50 5.57 10.56
CA ARG A 95 -4.67 6.47 11.37
C ARG A 95 -3.82 5.74 12.40
N LYS A 96 -4.37 4.72 13.02
CA LYS A 96 -3.70 3.94 14.04
C LYS A 96 -2.65 3.00 13.47
N LYS A 97 -2.93 2.36 12.34
CA LYS A 97 -2.16 1.23 11.79
C LYS A 97 -1.25 1.59 10.63
N ASN A 98 -1.59 2.60 9.84
CA ASN A 98 -0.81 2.97 8.67
C ASN A 98 0.25 4.02 9.02
N ILE A 99 1.53 3.67 8.82
CA ILE A 99 2.67 4.56 8.99
C ILE A 99 2.70 5.60 7.87
N GLY A 100 2.38 5.18 6.65
CA GLY A 100 2.31 6.02 5.47
C GLY A 100 2.04 5.20 4.21
N SER A 101 1.54 5.88 3.19
CA SER A 101 1.23 5.30 1.88
C SER A 101 2.02 5.98 0.77
N ALA A 102 2.86 5.23 0.08
CA ALA A 102 3.57 5.66 -1.12
C ALA A 102 2.78 5.23 -2.36
N ILE A 103 2.43 6.17 -3.21
CA ILE A 103 1.68 5.89 -4.43
C ILE A 103 2.62 6.02 -5.63
N ILE A 104 2.78 4.96 -6.42
CA ILE A 104 3.60 5.01 -7.64
C ILE A 104 2.71 5.46 -8.79
N ILE A 105 3.03 6.61 -9.39
CA ILE A 105 2.24 7.22 -10.46
C ILE A 105 3.17 7.59 -11.62
N GLN A 106 2.98 6.92 -12.77
CA GLN A 106 3.69 7.23 -14.02
C GLN A 106 2.78 7.85 -15.07
N ASN A 107 1.47 7.60 -14.99
CA ASN A 107 0.48 8.09 -15.94
C ASN A 107 -0.06 9.47 -15.52
N ALA A 108 -0.09 10.43 -16.46
CA ALA A 108 -0.58 11.79 -16.21
C ALA A 108 -2.07 11.84 -15.84
N ILE A 109 -2.90 10.93 -16.38
CA ILE A 109 -4.34 10.84 -16.06
C ILE A 109 -4.52 10.40 -14.60
N VAL A 110 -3.78 9.36 -14.17
CA VAL A 110 -3.81 8.88 -12.79
C VAL A 110 -3.28 9.96 -11.83
N ARG A 111 -2.25 10.70 -12.24
CA ARG A 111 -1.69 11.83 -11.47
C ARG A 111 -2.72 12.93 -11.25
N GLY A 112 -3.46 13.30 -12.29
CA GLY A 112 -4.54 14.27 -12.20
C GLY A 112 -5.66 13.83 -11.26
N ALA A 113 -6.10 12.57 -11.38
CA ALA A 113 -7.11 11.99 -10.49
C ALA A 113 -6.65 11.93 -9.03
N TYR A 114 -5.41 11.53 -8.78
CA TYR A 114 -4.83 11.52 -7.44
C TYR A 114 -4.74 12.92 -6.82
N THR A 115 -4.29 13.90 -7.59
CA THR A 115 -4.22 15.29 -7.15
C THR A 115 -5.61 15.81 -6.77
N ALA A 116 -6.62 15.58 -7.62
CA ALA A 116 -7.99 15.98 -7.35
C ALA A 116 -8.55 15.35 -6.06
N LEU A 117 -8.30 14.06 -5.85
CA LEU A 117 -8.73 13.35 -4.62
C LEU A 117 -8.09 13.94 -3.36
N ARG A 118 -6.82 14.29 -3.40
CA ARG A 118 -6.13 14.91 -2.25
C ARG A 118 -6.72 16.26 -1.86
N TRP A 119 -7.21 17.02 -2.82
CA TRP A 119 -7.85 18.33 -2.56
C TRP A 119 -9.22 18.17 -1.90
N ILE A 120 -9.94 17.10 -2.22
CA ILE A 120 -11.31 16.87 -1.75
C ILE A 120 -11.35 16.11 -0.42
N SER A 121 -10.40 15.21 -0.20
CA SER A 121 -10.37 14.34 0.99
C SER A 121 -8.96 14.30 1.60
N PRO A 122 -8.75 14.95 2.75
CA PRO A 122 -7.51 14.82 3.50
C PRO A 122 -7.26 13.36 3.86
N GLN A 123 -6.08 12.84 3.56
CA GLN A 123 -5.73 11.46 3.83
C GLN A 123 -5.57 11.20 5.33
N PRO A 124 -6.03 10.05 5.85
CA PRO A 124 -5.95 9.72 7.27
C PRO A 124 -4.53 9.41 7.75
N ALA A 125 -3.60 9.11 6.86
CA ALA A 125 -2.19 8.83 7.12
C ALA A 125 -1.31 9.62 6.16
N PRO A 126 0.00 9.81 6.44
CA PRO A 126 0.95 10.41 5.50
C PRO A 126 0.88 9.72 4.13
N ASN A 127 0.85 10.52 3.07
CA ASN A 127 0.66 10.03 1.71
C ASN A 127 1.57 10.82 0.75
N LYS A 128 2.35 10.12 -0.08
CA LYS A 128 3.28 10.73 -1.01
C LYS A 128 3.32 9.99 -2.35
N ALA A 129 3.39 10.74 -3.44
CA ALA A 129 3.51 10.21 -4.79
C ALA A 129 4.98 10.06 -5.20
N PHE A 130 5.28 8.97 -5.91
CA PHE A 130 6.58 8.64 -6.45
C PHE A 130 6.46 8.18 -7.90
N SER A 131 7.55 8.25 -8.65
CA SER A 131 7.61 7.76 -10.03
C SER A 131 8.17 6.34 -10.15
N THR A 132 8.85 5.83 -9.12
CA THR A 132 9.49 4.51 -9.13
C THR A 132 9.20 3.71 -7.86
N MET A 133 9.25 2.38 -7.98
CA MET A 133 9.12 1.45 -6.86
C MET A 133 10.24 1.66 -5.83
N GLU A 134 11.47 1.88 -6.31
CA GLU A 134 12.64 2.04 -5.47
C GLU A 134 12.53 3.28 -4.56
N ALA A 135 12.09 4.41 -5.11
CA ALA A 135 11.89 5.64 -4.33
C ALA A 135 10.74 5.50 -3.33
N ALA A 136 9.64 4.85 -3.73
CA ALA A 136 8.52 4.52 -2.85
C ALA A 136 8.96 3.61 -1.69
N ALA A 137 9.71 2.55 -2.00
CA ALA A 137 10.22 1.61 -1.01
C ALA A 137 11.20 2.30 -0.03
N SER A 138 12.09 3.16 -0.52
CA SER A 138 13.02 3.92 0.33
C SER A 138 12.27 4.78 1.36
N TRP A 139 11.26 5.50 0.93
CA TRP A 139 10.43 6.32 1.82
C TRP A 139 9.65 5.48 2.85
N CYS A 140 9.09 4.35 2.44
CA CYS A 140 8.39 3.43 3.34
C CYS A 140 9.34 2.79 4.36
N VAL A 141 10.54 2.37 3.93
CA VAL A 141 11.58 1.80 4.80
C VAL A 141 11.96 2.81 5.89
N GLU A 142 12.22 4.07 5.53
CA GLU A 142 12.51 5.14 6.50
C GLU A 142 11.35 5.32 7.50
N GLY A 143 10.11 5.24 7.04
CA GLY A 143 8.93 5.32 7.91
C GLY A 143 8.82 4.14 8.88
N ILE A 144 9.09 2.92 8.43
CA ILE A 144 9.06 1.71 9.25
C ILE A 144 10.18 1.76 10.31
N GLU A 145 11.39 2.15 9.92
CA GLU A 145 12.51 2.34 10.85
C GLU A 145 12.21 3.42 11.88
N GLY A 146 11.64 4.55 11.47
CA GLY A 146 11.23 5.64 12.35
C GLY A 146 10.14 5.23 13.34
N ASP A 147 9.32 4.23 13.00
CA ASP A 147 8.33 3.62 13.89
C ASP A 147 8.94 2.56 14.84
N GLY A 148 10.24 2.32 14.75
CA GLY A 148 10.97 1.37 15.59
C GLY A 148 10.78 -0.09 15.20
N GLN A 149 10.31 -0.38 14.00
CA GLN A 149 10.10 -1.73 13.51
C GLN A 149 11.27 -2.23 12.67
N ILE A 150 11.42 -3.56 12.61
CA ILE A 150 12.43 -4.22 11.79
C ILE A 150 11.95 -4.26 10.34
N VAL A 151 12.82 -3.84 9.42
CA VAL A 151 12.58 -3.89 7.98
C VAL A 151 13.14 -5.19 7.41
N PRO A 152 12.36 -5.97 6.63
CA PRO A 152 12.86 -7.17 5.96
C PRO A 152 13.95 -6.85 4.93
N ILE A 153 14.89 -7.77 4.75
CA ILE A 153 16.01 -7.64 3.80
C ILE A 153 15.49 -7.38 2.37
N ALA A 154 14.39 -8.04 1.97
CA ALA A 154 13.79 -7.84 0.66
C ALA A 154 13.34 -6.39 0.41
N ALA A 155 12.77 -5.72 1.42
CA ALA A 155 12.37 -4.32 1.32
C ALA A 155 13.59 -3.39 1.23
N TYR A 156 14.65 -3.65 1.99
CA TYR A 156 15.92 -2.94 1.85
C TYR A 156 16.56 -3.11 0.47
N ALA A 157 16.50 -4.30 -0.11
CA ALA A 157 17.06 -4.56 -1.43
C ALA A 157 16.42 -3.66 -2.50
N ILE A 158 15.10 -3.48 -2.46
CA ILE A 158 14.39 -2.57 -3.37
C ILE A 158 14.78 -1.11 -3.09
N ALA A 159 14.80 -0.70 -1.83
CA ALA A 159 15.13 0.67 -1.44
C ALA A 159 16.58 1.08 -1.80
N LYS A 160 17.54 0.16 -1.75
CA LYS A 160 18.95 0.42 -2.11
C LYS A 160 19.13 0.78 -3.58
N LEU A 161 18.33 0.24 -4.48
CA LEU A 161 18.39 0.57 -5.91
C LEU A 161 18.11 2.07 -6.16
N ALA A 162 17.26 2.70 -5.38
CA ALA A 162 17.02 4.14 -5.47
C ALA A 162 18.26 4.97 -5.13
N LYS A 163 19.04 4.58 -4.12
CA LYS A 163 20.25 5.30 -3.69
C LYS A 163 21.37 5.18 -4.72
N SER A 164 21.50 4.05 -5.40
CA SER A 164 22.53 3.87 -6.43
C SER A 164 22.22 4.68 -7.70
N GLN A 165 20.97 4.89 -8.05
CA GLN A 165 20.54 5.68 -9.20
C GLN A 165 20.67 7.19 -8.96
N ALA A 166 20.57 7.66 -7.72
CA ALA A 166 20.75 9.07 -7.37
C ALA A 166 22.22 9.52 -7.28
N SER A 167 23.17 8.56 -7.27
CA SER A 167 24.61 8.80 -7.14
C SER A 167 25.37 8.69 -8.48
N GLY A 168 24.69 8.46 -9.58
CA GLY A 168 25.24 8.42 -10.94
C GLY A 168 24.75 9.58 -11.77
#